data_41ae649f530221d514b93693ca3ddfd2
#
_entry.id   41ae649f530221d514b93693ca3ddfd2
#
_cell.length_a   1.000
_cell.length_b   1.000
_cell.length_c   1.000
_cell.angle_alpha   90.00
_cell.angle_beta   90.00
_cell.angle_gamma   90.00
#
_symmetry.space_group_name_H-M   'P 1'
#
loop_
_entity.id
_entity.type
_entity.pdbx_description
1 polymer ?
#
loop_
_entity_poly.entity_id
_entity_poly.type
_entity_poly.pdbx_seq_one_letter_code
_entity_poly.pdbx_strand_id
1 'polypeptide(L)'
;MNVMRNLIFAGLIGLNVAATAVDAKPRNREQDEAFRGTHDGRLVPLRVIESRVIPQMRGFDYLGPEIYLDSGFYRLKFMRGGQVVWIDVDAASGHIIRKSGF
;
A
#
# COMPACT_ATOMS: atom_id res chain seq x y z
N MET A 1 38.60 -12.77 -35.73
CA MET A 1 37.66 -12.50 -36.13
C MET A 1 36.46 -12.77 -35.34
N ASN A 2 35.96 -13.57 -35.30
CA ASN A 2 34.88 -13.88 -34.62
C ASN A 2 34.90 -13.52 -33.24
N VAL A 3 35.88 -13.40 -32.76
CA VAL A 3 36.06 -13.06 -31.46
C VAL A 3 35.21 -11.97 -31.06
N MET A 4 35.16 -10.99 -31.76
CA MET A 4 34.51 -9.87 -31.35
C MET A 4 33.13 -10.15 -31.01
N ARG A 5 32.53 -11.06 -31.50
CA ARG A 5 31.25 -11.27 -31.21
C ARG A 5 31.00 -11.34 -29.82
N ASN A 6 31.79 -11.81 -29.16
CA ASN A 6 31.59 -11.99 -27.82
C ASN A 6 31.35 -10.79 -27.10
N LEU A 7 31.98 -9.85 -27.40
CA LEU A 7 31.86 -8.68 -26.66
C LEU A 7 30.46 -8.30 -26.66
N ILE A 8 29.79 -8.57 -27.59
CA ILE A 8 28.49 -8.18 -27.62
C ILE A 8 27.71 -8.59 -26.47
N PHE A 9 27.83 -9.73 -26.04
CA PHE A 9 27.10 -10.16 -24.96
C PHE A 9 27.22 -9.26 -23.86
N ALA A 10 28.26 -8.84 -23.64
CA ALA A 10 28.53 -8.00 -22.52
C ALA A 10 27.47 -6.97 -22.53
N GLY A 11 27.23 -6.45 -23.60
CA GLY A 11 26.30 -5.39 -23.65
C GLY A 11 24.96 -5.75 -23.12
N LEU A 12 24.50 -6.80 -23.56
CA LEU A 12 23.20 -7.09 -23.19
C LEU A 12 23.06 -7.23 -21.77
N ILE A 13 23.93 -7.75 -21.19
CA ILE A 13 23.86 -7.89 -19.83
C ILE A 13 23.54 -6.63 -19.20
N GLY A 14 24.16 -5.64 -19.58
CA GLY A 14 23.93 -4.39 -18.94
C GLY A 14 22.49 -4.03 -18.99
N LEU A 15 21.86 -4.35 -19.99
CA LEU A 15 20.53 -3.94 -20.07
C LEU A 15 19.73 -4.52 -18.98
N ASN A 16 19.88 -5.67 -18.74
CA ASN A 16 19.08 -6.27 -17.74
C ASN A 16 19.11 -5.51 -16.50
N VAL A 17 20.18 -5.12 -16.16
CA VAL A 17 20.35 -4.40 -14.99
C VAL A 17 19.48 -3.21 -15.00
N ALA A 18 19.48 -2.54 -16.01
CA ALA A 18 18.72 -1.33 -16.06
C ALA A 18 17.30 -1.65 -15.76
N ALA A 19 16.84 -2.68 -16.25
CA ALA A 19 15.48 -2.99 -16.06
C ALA A 19 15.08 -2.98 -14.62
N THR A 20 15.88 -3.50 -13.82
CA THR A 20 15.51 -3.56 -12.46
C THR A 20 15.32 -2.21 -11.88
N ALA A 21 16.07 -1.32 -12.28
CA ALA A 21 16.01 -0.02 -11.66
C ALA A 21 14.62 0.53 -11.78
N VAL A 22 13.95 0.17 -12.76
CA VAL A 22 12.67 0.71 -12.95
C VAL A 22 11.74 0.40 -11.87
N ASP A 23 11.95 -0.65 -11.22
CA ASP A 23 11.06 -1.05 -10.22
C ASP A 23 10.89 -0.11 -9.09
N ALA A 24 11.69 0.82 -8.97
CA ALA A 24 11.56 1.74 -7.88
C ALA A 24 10.28 2.50 -8.05
N LYS A 25 9.29 2.20 -7.31
CA LYS A 25 8.03 2.88 -7.40
C LYS A 25 7.82 3.85 -6.31
N PRO A 26 7.41 5.02 -6.64
CA PRO A 26 7.23 6.08 -5.66
C PRO A 26 6.09 5.84 -4.69
N ARG A 27 5.15 5.07 -5.08
CA ARG A 27 4.03 4.87 -4.21
C ARG A 27 4.38 4.30 -2.86
N ASN A 28 5.55 3.86 -2.70
CA ASN A 28 5.91 3.23 -1.46
C ASN A 28 6.20 4.17 -0.32
N ARG A 29 6.27 5.45 -0.60
CA ARG A 29 6.60 6.36 0.46
C ARG A 29 5.62 6.31 1.63
N GLU A 30 4.35 6.41 1.36
CA GLU A 30 3.37 6.39 2.42
C GLU A 30 3.35 5.06 3.14
N GLN A 31 3.53 3.99 2.41
CA GLN A 31 3.58 2.68 3.03
C GLN A 31 4.81 2.54 3.91
N ASP A 32 5.92 3.09 3.46
CA ASP A 32 7.14 3.05 4.25
C ASP A 32 6.99 3.86 5.52
N GLU A 33 6.34 5.00 5.44
CA GLU A 33 6.12 5.80 6.62
C GLU A 33 5.19 5.10 7.60
N ALA A 34 4.18 4.42 7.08
CA ALA A 34 3.27 3.68 7.93
C ALA A 34 4.01 2.54 8.61
N PHE A 35 4.88 1.87 7.87
CA PHE A 35 5.64 0.78 8.42
C PHE A 35 6.56 1.28 9.54
N ARG A 36 7.23 2.39 9.29
CA ARG A 36 8.12 2.95 10.29
C ARG A 36 7.35 3.39 11.53
N GLY A 37 6.20 4.03 11.33
CA GLY A 37 5.38 4.45 12.45
C GLY A 37 4.93 3.29 13.31
N THR A 38 4.56 2.20 12.66
CA THR A 38 4.17 1.00 13.37
C THR A 38 5.36 0.41 14.11
N HIS A 39 6.50 0.36 13.46
CA HIS A 39 7.69 -0.20 14.05
C HIS A 39 8.12 0.60 15.26
N ASP A 40 7.92 1.90 15.23
CA ASP A 40 8.27 2.76 16.35
C ASP A 40 7.17 2.80 17.42
N GLY A 41 6.08 2.11 17.21
CA GLY A 41 5.01 2.09 18.18
C GLY A 41 4.12 3.32 18.16
N ARG A 42 4.24 4.16 17.14
CA ARG A 42 3.42 5.37 17.06
C ARG A 42 2.09 5.16 16.35
N LEU A 43 1.99 4.11 15.58
CA LEU A 43 0.80 3.84 14.80
C LEU A 43 0.30 2.44 15.07
N VAL A 44 -0.99 2.27 14.99
CA VAL A 44 -1.58 0.94 15.06
C VAL A 44 -1.36 0.30 13.69
N PRO A 45 -0.85 -0.92 13.63
CA PRO A 45 -0.61 -1.57 12.34
C PRO A 45 -1.88 -1.68 11.52
N LEU A 46 -1.76 -1.38 10.25
CA LEU A 46 -2.91 -1.45 9.35
C LEU A 46 -3.57 -2.81 9.39
N ARG A 47 -2.78 -3.88 9.46
CA ARG A 47 -3.35 -5.22 9.54
C ARG A 47 -4.26 -5.41 10.73
N VAL A 48 -3.90 -4.79 11.84
CA VAL A 48 -4.69 -4.90 13.05
C VAL A 48 -6.01 -4.18 12.83
N ILE A 49 -5.94 -3.00 12.21
CA ILE A 49 -7.14 -2.24 11.93
C ILE A 49 -8.04 -3.01 10.98
N GLU A 50 -7.46 -3.57 9.94
CA GLU A 50 -8.24 -4.37 8.98
C GLU A 50 -8.89 -5.56 9.67
N SER A 51 -8.18 -6.22 10.55
CA SER A 51 -8.73 -7.38 11.23
C SER A 51 -9.91 -7.04 12.13
N ARG A 52 -10.02 -5.80 12.55
CA ARG A 52 -11.13 -5.38 13.38
C ARG A 52 -12.30 -4.86 12.56
N VAL A 53 -12.01 -4.16 11.48
CA VAL A 53 -13.04 -3.49 10.70
C VAL A 53 -13.70 -4.41 9.66
N ILE A 54 -12.91 -5.16 8.95
CA ILE A 54 -13.43 -5.97 7.86
C ILE A 54 -14.53 -6.93 8.33
N PRO A 55 -14.40 -7.61 9.47
CA PRO A 55 -15.47 -8.50 9.91
C PRO A 55 -16.78 -7.79 10.21
N GLN A 56 -16.74 -6.49 10.45
CA GLN A 56 -17.96 -5.74 10.72
C GLN A 56 -18.66 -5.35 9.45
N MET A 57 -18.04 -5.56 8.30
CA MET A 57 -18.56 -5.13 7.01
C MET A 57 -19.03 -6.31 6.19
N ARG A 58 -19.85 -7.16 6.79
CA ARG A 58 -20.35 -8.31 6.09
C ARG A 58 -21.19 -7.90 4.91
N GLY A 59 -21.03 -8.59 3.81
CA GLY A 59 -21.77 -8.28 2.61
C GLY A 59 -21.13 -7.20 1.75
N PHE A 60 -20.02 -6.65 2.21
CA PHE A 60 -19.29 -5.67 1.41
C PHE A 60 -17.99 -6.30 0.93
N ASP A 61 -17.54 -5.91 -0.24
CA ASP A 61 -16.25 -6.35 -0.75
C ASP A 61 -15.21 -5.34 -0.35
N TYR A 62 -14.13 -5.79 0.23
CA TYR A 62 -13.08 -4.89 0.66
C TYR A 62 -12.22 -4.50 -0.54
N LEU A 63 -12.06 -3.20 -0.77
CA LEU A 63 -11.30 -2.70 -1.91
C LEU A 63 -9.87 -2.32 -1.54
N GLY A 64 -9.55 -2.29 -0.27
CA GLY A 64 -8.23 -1.95 0.18
C GLY A 64 -8.15 -0.63 0.90
N PRO A 65 -7.02 -0.32 1.48
CA PRO A 65 -6.85 0.90 2.27
C PRO A 65 -6.27 2.03 1.46
N GLU A 66 -6.54 3.25 1.91
CA GLU A 66 -5.80 4.43 1.50
C GLU A 66 -5.17 5.00 2.75
N ILE A 67 -3.94 5.42 2.64
CA ILE A 67 -3.18 5.86 3.80
C ILE A 67 -3.03 7.37 3.76
N TYR A 68 -3.56 8.05 4.78
CA TYR A 68 -3.49 9.49 4.86
C TYR A 68 -2.75 9.89 6.14
N LEU A 69 -1.45 9.65 6.15
CA LEU A 69 -0.68 9.89 7.37
C LEU A 69 -0.57 11.35 7.72
N ASP A 70 -0.56 12.24 6.75
CA ASP A 70 -0.51 13.68 7.05
C ASP A 70 -1.75 14.11 7.82
N SER A 71 -2.83 13.41 7.62
CA SER A 71 -4.08 13.69 8.32
C SER A 71 -4.33 12.71 9.46
N GLY A 72 -3.44 11.77 9.64
CA GLY A 72 -3.49 10.86 10.78
C GLY A 72 -4.47 9.72 10.71
N PHE A 73 -4.90 9.33 9.54
CA PHE A 73 -5.88 8.24 9.45
C PHE A 73 -5.65 7.33 8.26
N TYR A 74 -6.29 6.16 8.33
CA TYR A 74 -6.37 5.22 7.22
C TYR A 74 -7.81 5.19 6.76
N ARG A 75 -8.02 5.09 5.45
CA ARG A 75 -9.36 4.96 4.89
C ARG A 75 -9.53 3.57 4.32
N LEU A 76 -10.46 2.80 4.87
CA LEU A 76 -10.73 1.47 4.38
C LEU A 76 -11.94 1.54 3.46
N LYS A 77 -11.78 1.15 2.21
CA LYS A 77 -12.85 1.28 1.22
C LYS A 77 -13.50 -0.06 0.96
N PHE A 78 -14.80 -0.03 0.79
CA PHE A 78 -15.60 -1.22 0.56
C PHE A 78 -16.61 -0.95 -0.53
N MET A 79 -17.16 -1.98 -1.12
CA MET A 79 -18.17 -1.84 -2.16
C MET A 79 -19.27 -2.87 -1.96
N ARG A 80 -20.48 -2.46 -2.23
CA ARG A 80 -21.60 -3.38 -2.28
C ARG A 80 -22.61 -2.82 -3.28
N GLY A 81 -23.02 -3.67 -4.22
CA GLY A 81 -24.01 -3.26 -5.20
C GLY A 81 -23.59 -2.06 -6.03
N GLY A 82 -22.32 -1.94 -6.34
CA GLY A 82 -21.86 -0.82 -7.13
C GLY A 82 -21.64 0.47 -6.35
N GLN A 83 -21.92 0.47 -5.06
CA GLN A 83 -21.76 1.65 -4.25
C GLN A 83 -20.51 1.52 -3.38
N VAL A 84 -19.66 2.54 -3.41
CA VAL A 84 -18.44 2.55 -2.61
C VAL A 84 -18.70 3.29 -1.31
N VAL A 85 -18.31 2.67 -0.22
CA VAL A 85 -18.41 3.30 1.09
C VAL A 85 -17.04 3.21 1.73
N TRP A 86 -16.76 4.04 2.74
CA TRP A 86 -15.47 3.92 3.41
C TRP A 86 -15.58 4.24 4.88
N ILE A 87 -14.61 3.72 5.61
CA ILE A 87 -14.50 3.91 7.04
C ILE A 87 -13.13 4.48 7.31
N ASP A 88 -13.08 5.62 7.97
CA ASP A 88 -11.82 6.27 8.32
C ASP A 88 -11.47 5.92 9.76
N VAL A 89 -10.25 5.49 9.97
CA VAL A 89 -9.79 5.02 11.27
C VAL A 89 -8.56 5.81 11.67
N ASP A 90 -8.57 6.35 12.88
CA ASP A 90 -7.43 7.10 13.39
C ASP A 90 -6.21 6.17 13.46
N ALA A 91 -5.12 6.59 12.86
CA ALA A 91 -3.95 5.71 12.74
C ALA A 91 -3.24 5.51 14.07
N ALA A 92 -3.32 6.45 14.97
CA ALA A 92 -2.64 6.33 16.25
C ALA A 92 -3.42 5.50 17.25
N SER A 93 -4.73 5.63 17.25
CA SER A 93 -5.55 4.93 18.24
C SER A 93 -6.25 3.69 17.70
N GLY A 94 -6.48 3.64 16.40
CA GLY A 94 -7.24 2.55 15.82
C GLY A 94 -8.74 2.73 15.93
N HIS A 95 -9.19 3.91 16.37
CA HIS A 95 -10.63 4.14 16.52
C HIS A 95 -11.24 4.64 15.21
N ILE A 96 -12.45 4.25 14.94
CA ILE A 96 -13.16 4.74 13.77
C ILE A 96 -13.55 6.19 14.03
N ILE A 97 -13.21 7.08 13.11
CA ILE A 97 -13.50 8.47 13.26
C ILE A 97 -14.56 8.97 12.28
N ARG A 98 -14.79 8.23 11.20
CA ARG A 98 -15.75 8.69 10.21
C ARG A 98 -16.21 7.53 9.35
N LYS A 99 -17.46 7.58 8.89
CA LYS A 99 -17.98 6.63 7.92
C LYS A 99 -18.66 7.42 6.83
N SER A 100 -18.51 6.99 5.59
CA SER A 100 -19.12 7.70 4.46
C SER A 100 -19.72 6.72 3.48
N GLY A 101 -20.79 7.15 2.86
CA GLY A 101 -21.43 6.35 1.82
C GLY A 101 -22.50 5.41 2.33
N PHE A 102 -22.77 5.43 3.59
CA PHE A 102 -23.78 4.53 4.19
C PHE A 102 -25.14 5.16 4.25
#